data_e8e7e4c31f1a3d15ac8a5a13da3015d7
#
_entry.id   e8e7e4c31f1a3d15ac8a5a13da3015d7
#
_cell.length_a   1.000
_cell.length_b   1.000
_cell.length_c   1.000
_cell.angle_alpha   90.00
_cell.angle_beta   90.00
_cell.angle_gamma   90.00
#
_symmetry.space_group_name_H-M   'P 1'
#
loop_
_entity.id
_entity.type
_entity.pdbx_description
1 polymer ?
#
loop_
_entity_poly.entity_id
_entity_poly.type
_entity_poly.pdbx_seq_one_letter_code
_entity_poly.pdbx_strand_id
1 'polypeptide(L)'
;MAGNYLTLHTNDRAVVTTSRGNQEKWFDTEKNLWYKADGGCFEALAEAVSSEVLRNFTNAVQLPGISVANYWVDTAEVHGLKRVVSVSENFKREDGSLVTANTILKNSLGTDYLEEFNRRTSLKERIRLLVDAMGEATRMQNMGAYLTTLFEVDALFLNQDRHLNNIALIRDKFGYKPCPIFDCGDSFLLDFALYSPEIESRAYLTKAQCLPFKSRFTQTVHPAQALYGKQLVVNI
;
A
#
# COMPACT_ATOMS: atom_id res chain seq x y z
N MET A 1 36.69 8.46 5.87
CA MET A 1 35.71 8.91 6.84
C MET A 1 34.68 7.80 7.01
N ALA A 2 34.63 7.13 8.16
CA ALA A 2 33.58 6.15 8.43
C ALA A 2 32.25 6.93 8.60
N GLY A 3 31.34 6.76 7.66
CA GLY A 3 30.01 7.37 7.79
C GLY A 3 29.30 6.74 8.98
N ASN A 4 28.66 7.56 9.83
CA ASN A 4 27.77 7.08 10.88
C ASN A 4 26.53 6.48 10.21
N TYR A 5 26.52 5.19 9.98
CA TYR A 5 25.32 4.47 9.52
C TYR A 5 24.44 4.15 10.73
N LEU A 6 23.16 4.25 10.52
CA LEU A 6 22.19 3.73 11.48
C LEU A 6 22.41 2.21 11.61
N THR A 7 22.63 1.73 12.83
CA THR A 7 22.73 0.29 13.10
C THR A 7 21.37 -0.19 13.58
N LEU A 8 20.70 -1.05 12.80
CA LEU A 8 19.46 -1.70 13.20
C LEU A 8 19.82 -3.05 13.82
N HIS A 9 19.57 -3.19 15.11
CA HIS A 9 19.81 -4.44 15.84
C HIS A 9 18.59 -5.35 15.74
N THR A 10 18.80 -6.66 15.56
CA THR A 10 17.74 -7.68 15.52
C THR A 10 16.89 -7.77 16.80
N ASN A 11 17.38 -7.23 17.91
CA ASN A 11 16.66 -7.14 19.18
C ASN A 11 15.68 -5.95 19.22
N ASP A 12 15.83 -4.97 18.34
CA ASP A 12 14.88 -3.89 18.18
C ASP A 12 13.67 -4.47 17.44
N ARG A 13 12.81 -5.11 18.19
CA ARG A 13 11.56 -5.82 17.82
C ARG A 13 11.26 -5.76 16.33
N ALA A 14 11.85 -6.70 15.57
CA ALA A 14 11.39 -6.95 14.21
C ALA A 14 9.90 -7.29 14.31
N VAL A 15 9.07 -6.36 13.88
CA VAL A 15 7.63 -6.59 13.86
C VAL A 15 7.40 -7.50 12.66
N VAL A 16 7.29 -8.79 12.91
CA VAL A 16 6.85 -9.76 11.92
C VAL A 16 5.42 -9.37 11.53
N THR A 17 5.30 -8.48 10.57
CA THR A 17 4.00 -8.19 9.97
C THR A 17 3.70 -9.30 8.97
N THR A 18 2.45 -9.73 8.94
CA THR A 18 1.89 -10.78 8.07
C THR A 18 1.85 -10.40 6.57
N SER A 19 2.51 -9.33 6.16
CA SER A 19 2.71 -9.03 4.75
C SER A 19 3.64 -10.09 4.15
N ARG A 20 3.28 -10.67 3.01
CA ARG A 20 4.05 -11.69 2.28
C ARG A 20 5.43 -11.22 1.79
N GLY A 21 5.81 -9.98 2.05
CA GLY A 21 7.14 -9.48 1.75
C GLY A 21 8.15 -9.96 2.78
N ASN A 22 9.22 -10.59 2.33
CA ASN A 22 10.41 -10.94 3.13
C ASN A 22 11.19 -9.70 3.62
N GLN A 23 10.59 -8.51 3.62
CA GLN A 23 11.22 -7.29 4.09
C GLN A 23 11.26 -7.27 5.61
N GLU A 24 12.46 -7.14 6.16
CA GLU A 24 12.64 -6.89 7.57
C GLU A 24 12.22 -5.46 7.92
N LYS A 25 11.48 -5.31 9.02
CA LYS A 25 10.92 -4.03 9.46
C LYS A 25 11.27 -3.79 10.92
N TRP A 26 11.67 -2.57 11.24
CA TRP A 26 12.00 -2.12 12.60
C TRP A 26 11.26 -0.84 12.94
N PHE A 27 10.92 -0.69 14.19
CA PHE A 27 10.31 0.52 14.71
C PHE A 27 11.21 1.16 15.78
N ASP A 28 11.70 2.35 15.50
CA ASP A 28 12.42 3.18 16.45
C ASP A 28 11.41 3.96 17.29
N THR A 29 11.27 3.57 18.55
CA THR A 29 10.30 4.17 19.48
C THR A 29 10.71 5.58 19.93
N GLU A 30 12.01 5.91 19.92
CA GLU A 30 12.51 7.23 20.33
C GLU A 30 12.26 8.27 19.23
N LYS A 31 12.54 7.88 17.97
CA LYS A 31 12.35 8.76 16.81
C LYS A 31 10.95 8.68 16.22
N ASN A 32 10.15 7.68 16.64
CA ASN A 32 8.83 7.38 16.08
C ASN A 32 8.89 7.09 14.55
N LEU A 33 9.91 6.33 14.13
CA LEU A 33 10.18 6.01 12.73
C LEU A 33 10.11 4.51 12.46
N TRP A 34 9.60 4.17 11.29
CA TRP A 34 9.66 2.83 10.73
C TRP A 34 10.78 2.73 9.71
N TYR A 35 11.48 1.61 9.72
CA TYR A 35 12.51 1.24 8.76
C TYR A 35 12.14 -0.08 8.11
N LYS A 36 12.27 -0.17 6.79
CA LYS A 36 12.12 -1.41 6.02
C LYS A 36 13.36 -1.60 5.16
N ALA A 37 14.04 -2.75 5.27
CA ALA A 37 15.16 -3.06 4.39
C ALA A 37 14.70 -3.63 3.06
N ASP A 38 15.40 -3.29 1.97
CA ASP A 38 15.14 -3.88 0.66
C ASP A 38 15.30 -5.41 0.71
N GLY A 39 14.30 -6.11 0.14
CA GLY A 39 14.25 -7.57 0.10
C GLY A 39 15.04 -8.21 -1.05
N GLY A 40 15.54 -7.42 -1.98
CA GLY A 40 16.27 -7.88 -3.18
C GLY A 40 15.98 -7.07 -4.43
N CYS A 41 15.03 -6.17 -4.37
CA CYS A 41 14.70 -5.20 -5.41
C CYS A 41 14.95 -3.76 -4.91
N PHE A 42 14.33 -2.77 -5.53
CA PHE A 42 14.50 -1.36 -5.18
C PHE A 42 13.26 -0.83 -4.43
N GLU A 43 12.75 -1.60 -3.47
CA GLU A 43 11.50 -1.31 -2.77
C GLU A 43 11.57 0.03 -2.03
N ALA A 44 12.70 0.33 -1.40
CA ALA A 44 12.88 1.61 -0.69
C ALA A 44 12.80 2.81 -1.65
N LEU A 45 13.39 2.69 -2.84
CA LEU A 45 13.30 3.71 -3.87
C LEU A 45 11.86 3.85 -4.38
N ALA A 46 11.17 2.73 -4.62
CA ALA A 46 9.78 2.74 -5.06
C ALA A 46 8.85 3.43 -4.05
N GLU A 47 9.00 3.15 -2.75
CA GLU A 47 8.28 3.82 -1.68
C GLU A 47 8.52 5.34 -1.70
N ALA A 48 9.78 5.77 -1.73
CA ALA A 48 10.14 7.17 -1.68
C ALA A 48 9.65 7.94 -2.92
N VAL A 49 9.86 7.39 -4.12
CA VAL A 49 9.40 8.01 -5.37
C VAL A 49 7.88 8.09 -5.44
N SER A 50 7.18 7.03 -5.08
CA SER A 50 5.70 7.03 -5.04
C SER A 50 5.16 8.07 -4.07
N SER A 51 5.75 8.15 -2.87
CA SER A 51 5.39 9.14 -1.84
C SER A 51 5.61 10.57 -2.35
N GLU A 52 6.77 10.86 -2.94
CA GLU A 52 7.12 12.17 -3.46
C GLU A 52 6.19 12.60 -4.60
N VAL A 53 5.93 11.70 -5.55
CA VAL A 53 5.03 11.98 -6.68
C VAL A 53 3.60 12.22 -6.20
N LEU A 54 3.07 11.41 -5.29
CA LEU A 54 1.72 11.60 -4.77
C LEU A 54 1.54 12.92 -4.04
N ARG A 55 2.55 13.36 -3.30
CA ARG A 55 2.49 14.57 -2.48
C ARG A 55 2.65 15.84 -3.29
N ASN A 56 3.48 15.85 -4.32
CA ASN A 56 3.90 17.07 -5.02
C ASN A 56 3.37 17.16 -6.46
N PHE A 57 3.03 16.04 -7.09
CA PHE A 57 2.63 16.01 -8.50
C PHE A 57 1.22 15.46 -8.73
N THR A 58 0.44 15.28 -7.67
CA THR A 58 -0.97 14.88 -7.77
C THR A 58 -1.84 15.69 -6.80
N ASN A 59 -3.16 15.52 -6.93
CA ASN A 59 -4.12 16.06 -5.96
C ASN A 59 -4.36 15.13 -4.76
N ALA A 60 -3.59 14.06 -4.57
CA ALA A 60 -3.87 13.05 -3.55
C ALA A 60 -4.02 13.64 -2.14
N VAL A 61 -3.11 14.54 -1.74
CA VAL A 61 -3.15 15.20 -0.43
C VAL A 61 -4.27 16.24 -0.29
N GLN A 62 -4.96 16.59 -1.37
CA GLN A 62 -6.09 17.52 -1.39
C GLN A 62 -7.44 16.80 -1.34
N LEU A 63 -7.45 15.47 -1.55
CA LEU A 63 -8.67 14.67 -1.49
C LEU A 63 -9.19 14.57 -0.05
N PRO A 64 -10.49 14.73 0.19
CA PRO A 64 -11.06 14.72 1.53
C PRO A 64 -10.77 13.44 2.31
N GLY A 65 -10.05 13.57 3.41
CA GLY A 65 -9.71 12.45 4.29
C GLY A 65 -8.60 11.54 3.77
N ILE A 66 -8.00 11.84 2.63
CA ILE A 66 -6.84 11.13 2.09
C ILE A 66 -5.55 11.81 2.56
N SER A 67 -4.58 11.02 2.93
CA SER A 67 -3.21 11.47 3.19
C SER A 67 -2.22 10.46 2.59
N VAL A 68 -0.96 10.85 2.49
CA VAL A 68 0.11 10.02 1.93
C VAL A 68 1.20 9.87 2.97
N ALA A 69 1.61 8.64 3.23
CA ALA A 69 2.73 8.36 4.11
C ALA A 69 4.01 8.97 3.51
N ASN A 70 4.78 9.64 4.36
CA ASN A 70 6.02 10.26 3.93
C ASN A 70 7.15 9.23 4.00
N TYR A 71 7.72 8.87 2.85
CA TYR A 71 8.83 7.93 2.75
C TYR A 71 10.07 8.63 2.20
N TRP A 72 11.23 8.23 2.71
CA TRP A 72 12.54 8.60 2.15
C TRP A 72 13.49 7.40 2.20
N VAL A 73 14.57 7.49 1.45
CA VAL A 73 15.60 6.45 1.39
C VAL A 73 16.74 6.81 2.35
N ASP A 74 17.22 5.82 3.07
CA ASP A 74 18.41 5.90 3.91
C ASP A 74 19.24 4.61 3.80
N THR A 75 20.35 4.55 4.52
CA THR A 75 21.17 3.34 4.63
C THR A 75 21.33 2.95 6.09
N ALA A 76 21.20 1.65 6.34
CA ALA A 76 21.38 1.08 7.66
C ALA A 76 22.32 -0.12 7.62
N GLU A 77 22.95 -0.41 8.75
CA GLU A 77 23.64 -1.68 8.96
C GLU A 77 22.63 -2.68 9.50
N VAL A 78 22.35 -3.71 8.72
CA VAL A 78 21.40 -4.78 9.03
C VAL A 78 22.17 -6.10 9.02
N HIS A 79 22.23 -6.79 10.16
CA HIS A 79 23.00 -8.03 10.32
C HIS A 79 24.48 -7.90 9.88
N GLY A 80 25.11 -6.77 10.17
CA GLY A 80 26.50 -6.49 9.80
C GLY A 80 26.73 -6.15 8.32
N LEU A 81 25.65 -5.98 7.55
CA LEU A 81 25.70 -5.61 6.14
C LEU A 81 25.05 -4.23 5.93
N LYS A 82 25.71 -3.39 5.14
CA LYS A 82 25.13 -2.11 4.70
C LYS A 82 24.00 -2.39 3.70
N ARG A 83 22.78 -1.96 4.04
CA ARG A 83 21.59 -2.12 3.21
C ARG A 83 20.89 -0.78 3.00
N VAL A 84 20.20 -0.66 1.88
CA VAL A 84 19.27 0.42 1.63
C VAL A 84 17.97 0.14 2.41
N VAL A 85 17.42 1.18 3.02
CA VAL A 85 16.16 1.10 3.78
C VAL A 85 15.22 2.22 3.37
N SER A 86 13.93 1.93 3.30
CA SER A 86 12.91 2.97 3.32
C SER A 86 12.63 3.35 4.76
N VAL A 87 12.46 4.64 4.99
CA VAL A 87 12.14 5.21 6.29
C VAL A 87 10.83 5.96 6.18
N SER A 88 9.96 5.81 7.18
CA SER A 88 8.72 6.58 7.24
C SER A 88 8.40 7.00 8.67
N GLU A 89 7.70 8.11 8.81
CA GLU A 89 7.07 8.47 10.08
C GLU A 89 5.98 7.47 10.45
N ASN A 90 5.82 7.23 11.75
CA ASN A 90 4.69 6.45 12.23
C ASN A 90 3.41 7.30 12.13
N PHE A 91 2.58 7.01 11.16
CA PHE A 91 1.31 7.71 10.95
C PHE A 91 0.18 7.24 11.88
N LYS A 92 0.43 6.20 12.68
CA LYS A 92 -0.51 5.72 13.69
C LYS A 92 -0.34 6.52 14.98
N ARG A 93 -1.43 7.11 15.48
CA ARG A 93 -1.44 7.75 16.81
C ARG A 93 -1.37 6.69 17.91
N GLU A 94 -0.93 7.06 19.11
CA GLU A 94 -0.81 6.15 20.25
C GLU A 94 -2.13 5.46 20.61
N ASP A 95 -3.26 6.19 20.54
CA ASP A 95 -4.61 5.70 20.81
C ASP A 95 -5.29 5.03 19.60
N GLY A 96 -4.59 4.96 18.45
CA GLY A 96 -5.10 4.40 17.20
C GLY A 96 -4.62 2.97 16.94
N SER A 97 -5.45 2.19 16.26
CA SER A 97 -5.10 0.87 15.75
C SER A 97 -5.25 0.80 14.24
N LEU A 98 -4.30 0.14 13.57
CA LEU A 98 -4.41 -0.17 12.15
C LEU A 98 -5.32 -1.38 11.98
N VAL A 99 -6.37 -1.24 11.18
CA VAL A 99 -7.32 -2.33 10.89
C VAL A 99 -7.35 -2.55 9.39
N THR A 100 -6.93 -3.72 8.95
CA THR A 100 -6.83 -4.06 7.53
C THR A 100 -8.18 -4.45 6.94
N ALA A 101 -8.35 -4.27 5.63
CA ALA A 101 -9.54 -4.73 4.91
C ALA A 101 -9.77 -6.23 5.11
N ASN A 102 -8.70 -7.05 5.14
CA ASN A 102 -8.79 -8.47 5.45
C ASN A 102 -9.46 -8.72 6.81
N THR A 103 -9.07 -7.96 7.84
CA THR A 103 -9.68 -8.07 9.19
C THR A 103 -11.13 -7.64 9.18
N ILE A 104 -11.44 -6.53 8.50
CA ILE A 104 -12.82 -6.01 8.40
C ILE A 104 -13.72 -7.03 7.71
N LEU A 105 -13.29 -7.56 6.57
CA LEU A 105 -14.05 -8.54 5.79
C LEU A 105 -14.27 -9.85 6.54
N LYS A 106 -13.25 -10.35 7.23
CA LYS A 106 -13.40 -11.54 8.10
C LYS A 106 -14.44 -11.34 9.19
N ASN A 107 -14.47 -10.16 9.78
CA ASN A 107 -15.40 -9.85 10.85
C ASN A 107 -16.84 -9.60 10.35
N SER A 108 -17.01 -9.06 9.14
CA SER A 108 -18.32 -8.72 8.57
C SER A 108 -18.94 -9.82 7.73
N LEU A 109 -18.14 -10.56 6.98
CA LEU A 109 -18.60 -11.59 6.04
C LEU A 109 -18.20 -13.03 6.46
N GLY A 110 -17.44 -13.18 7.53
CA GLY A 110 -16.92 -14.48 7.99
C GLY A 110 -15.56 -14.85 7.37
N THR A 111 -15.01 -15.97 7.83
CA THR A 111 -13.68 -16.46 7.40
C THR A 111 -13.62 -16.79 5.91
N ASP A 112 -14.73 -17.19 5.34
CA ASP A 112 -14.86 -17.65 3.95
C ASP A 112 -15.24 -16.53 2.98
N TYR A 113 -15.04 -15.25 3.37
CA TYR A 113 -15.39 -14.09 2.56
C TYR A 113 -14.79 -14.11 1.14
N LEU A 114 -13.65 -14.82 0.93
CA LEU A 114 -13.07 -14.99 -0.40
C LEU A 114 -14.00 -15.78 -1.35
N GLU A 115 -14.81 -16.70 -0.82
CA GLU A 115 -15.81 -17.40 -1.63
C GLU A 115 -16.88 -16.44 -2.12
N GLU A 116 -17.28 -15.46 -1.30
CA GLU A 116 -18.24 -14.43 -1.71
C GLU A 116 -17.71 -13.58 -2.87
N PHE A 117 -16.39 -13.24 -2.86
CA PHE A 117 -15.76 -12.59 -4.00
C PHE A 117 -15.75 -13.48 -5.24
N ASN A 118 -15.47 -14.78 -5.10
CA ASN A 118 -15.39 -15.71 -6.22
C ASN A 118 -16.77 -16.01 -6.84
N ARG A 119 -17.85 -15.93 -6.05
CA ARG A 119 -19.23 -16.07 -6.55
C ARG A 119 -19.64 -14.91 -7.44
N ARG A 120 -18.99 -13.72 -7.31
CA ARG A 120 -19.30 -12.57 -8.18
C ARG A 120 -18.69 -12.78 -9.56
N THR A 121 -19.52 -12.65 -10.60
CA THR A 121 -19.13 -12.94 -11.99
C THR A 121 -18.31 -11.81 -12.62
N SER A 122 -18.53 -10.56 -12.18
CA SER A 122 -17.84 -9.39 -12.70
C SER A 122 -16.94 -8.74 -11.66
N LEU A 123 -15.86 -8.11 -12.13
CA LEU A 123 -14.96 -7.34 -11.29
C LEU A 123 -15.68 -6.12 -10.67
N LYS A 124 -16.62 -5.54 -11.40
CA LYS A 124 -17.47 -4.44 -10.90
C LYS A 124 -18.26 -4.85 -9.65
N GLU A 125 -18.82 -6.07 -9.64
CA GLU A 125 -19.55 -6.61 -8.47
C GLU A 125 -18.60 -6.92 -7.30
N ARG A 126 -17.38 -7.41 -7.57
CA ARG A 126 -16.36 -7.64 -6.53
C ARG A 126 -15.92 -6.33 -5.87
N ILE A 127 -15.69 -5.28 -6.67
CA ILE A 127 -15.35 -3.95 -6.16
C ILE A 127 -16.50 -3.40 -5.30
N ARG A 128 -17.75 -3.53 -5.78
CA ARG A 128 -18.92 -3.09 -5.01
C ARG A 128 -19.03 -3.85 -3.68
N LEU A 129 -18.88 -5.17 -3.69
CA LEU A 129 -18.90 -5.99 -2.48
C LEU A 129 -17.83 -5.52 -1.46
N LEU A 130 -16.60 -5.22 -1.92
CA LEU A 130 -15.53 -4.71 -1.06
C LEU A 130 -15.92 -3.37 -0.43
N VAL A 131 -16.41 -2.44 -1.25
CA VAL A 131 -16.81 -1.10 -0.79
C VAL A 131 -17.98 -1.18 0.20
N ASP A 132 -19.01 -1.94 -0.13
CA ASP A 132 -20.22 -2.07 0.68
C ASP A 132 -19.89 -2.72 2.03
N ALA A 133 -19.19 -3.86 2.04
CA ALA A 133 -18.82 -4.56 3.26
C ALA A 133 -17.93 -3.72 4.18
N MET A 134 -16.94 -3.01 3.62
CA MET A 134 -16.08 -2.12 4.41
C MET A 134 -16.85 -0.88 4.87
N GLY A 135 -17.67 -0.28 4.00
CA GLY A 135 -18.47 0.91 4.31
C GLY A 135 -19.47 0.65 5.43
N GLU A 136 -20.21 -0.45 5.36
CA GLU A 136 -21.17 -0.87 6.38
C GLU A 136 -20.49 -1.15 7.72
N ALA A 137 -19.42 -1.94 7.71
CA ALA A 137 -18.69 -2.31 8.92
C ALA A 137 -18.05 -1.11 9.65
N THR A 138 -17.67 -0.08 8.91
CA THR A 138 -16.93 1.08 9.45
C THR A 138 -17.79 2.35 9.54
N ARG A 139 -18.95 2.37 8.89
CA ARG A 139 -19.84 3.53 8.71
C ARG A 139 -19.19 4.69 7.94
N MET A 140 -18.18 4.41 7.14
CA MET A 140 -17.51 5.42 6.31
C MET A 140 -18.30 5.67 5.02
N GLN A 141 -18.78 6.89 4.84
CA GLN A 141 -19.57 7.30 3.66
C GLN A 141 -18.74 7.38 2.38
N ASN A 142 -17.44 7.68 2.48
CA ASN A 142 -16.54 7.89 1.35
C ASN A 142 -15.67 6.66 1.00
N MET A 143 -16.08 5.45 1.44
CA MET A 143 -15.31 4.23 1.23
C MET A 143 -15.03 3.96 -0.26
N GLY A 144 -16.01 4.19 -1.13
CA GLY A 144 -15.85 4.03 -2.57
C GLY A 144 -14.80 4.97 -3.16
N ALA A 145 -14.79 6.23 -2.77
CA ALA A 145 -13.77 7.20 -3.19
C ALA A 145 -12.38 6.81 -2.68
N TYR A 146 -12.26 6.42 -1.41
CA TYR A 146 -11.00 5.96 -0.83
C TYR A 146 -10.40 4.77 -1.59
N LEU A 147 -11.17 3.71 -1.81
CA LEU A 147 -10.70 2.52 -2.52
C LEU A 147 -10.39 2.82 -4.00
N THR A 148 -11.20 3.66 -4.65
CA THR A 148 -10.91 4.09 -6.02
C THR A 148 -9.58 4.84 -6.10
N THR A 149 -9.30 5.74 -5.14
CA THR A 149 -7.99 6.42 -5.06
C THR A 149 -6.84 5.42 -4.96
N LEU A 150 -6.95 4.41 -4.09
CA LEU A 150 -5.90 3.38 -3.98
C LEU A 150 -5.68 2.63 -5.29
N PHE A 151 -6.75 2.24 -6.00
CA PHE A 151 -6.62 1.55 -7.29
C PHE A 151 -6.02 2.44 -8.39
N GLU A 152 -6.34 3.75 -8.37
CA GLU A 152 -5.74 4.73 -9.29
C GLU A 152 -4.26 4.93 -9.01
N VAL A 153 -3.87 4.99 -7.73
CA VAL A 153 -2.47 5.05 -7.31
C VAL A 153 -1.70 3.80 -7.74
N ASP A 154 -2.28 2.62 -7.51
CA ASP A 154 -1.65 1.36 -7.90
C ASP A 154 -1.50 1.27 -9.43
N ALA A 155 -2.46 1.78 -10.19
CA ALA A 155 -2.35 1.84 -11.65
C ALA A 155 -1.31 2.86 -12.12
N LEU A 156 -1.17 4.00 -11.43
CA LEU A 156 -0.19 5.02 -11.76
C LEU A 156 1.25 4.49 -11.61
N PHE A 157 1.50 3.75 -10.54
CA PHE A 157 2.84 3.24 -10.21
C PHE A 157 3.06 1.78 -10.59
N LEU A 158 2.04 1.07 -11.11
CA LEU A 158 2.06 -0.36 -11.38
C LEU A 158 2.36 -1.18 -10.11
N ASN A 159 1.79 -0.77 -8.97
CA ASN A 159 1.93 -1.47 -7.70
C ASN A 159 1.13 -2.78 -7.71
N GLN A 160 1.83 -3.91 -7.63
CA GLN A 160 1.22 -5.23 -7.78
C GLN A 160 0.77 -5.83 -6.45
N ASP A 161 1.25 -5.32 -5.31
CA ASP A 161 1.04 -5.93 -3.99
C ASP A 161 -0.01 -5.22 -3.12
N ARG A 162 -1.02 -4.56 -3.71
CA ARG A 162 -2.16 -4.00 -2.96
C ARG A 162 -3.13 -5.08 -2.47
N HIS A 163 -2.64 -6.08 -1.75
CA HIS A 163 -3.48 -7.10 -1.13
C HIS A 163 -4.31 -6.51 0.04
N LEU A 164 -5.32 -7.25 0.51
CA LEU A 164 -6.28 -6.77 1.52
C LEU A 164 -5.65 -6.42 2.89
N ASN A 165 -4.41 -6.80 3.17
CA ASN A 165 -3.68 -6.34 4.35
C ASN A 165 -2.95 -4.99 4.10
N ASN A 166 -2.73 -4.59 2.83
CA ASN A 166 -2.17 -3.30 2.44
C ASN A 166 -3.26 -2.25 2.14
N ILE A 167 -4.52 -2.61 2.31
CA ILE A 167 -5.67 -1.70 2.39
C ILE A 167 -6.05 -1.61 3.85
N ALA A 168 -5.90 -0.45 4.47
CA ALA A 168 -6.11 -0.32 5.91
C ALA A 168 -6.82 0.98 6.30
N LEU A 169 -7.46 0.95 7.44
CA LEU A 169 -8.06 2.09 8.11
C LEU A 169 -7.42 2.27 9.49
N ILE A 170 -7.42 3.47 9.99
CA ILE A 170 -7.07 3.77 11.38
C ILE A 170 -8.37 3.83 12.18
N ARG A 171 -8.46 3.02 13.23
CA ARG A 171 -9.53 3.05 14.22
C ARG A 171 -9.05 3.75 15.47
N ASP A 172 -9.74 4.78 15.90
CA ASP A 172 -9.53 5.46 17.17
C ASP A 172 -10.88 5.60 17.93
N LYS A 173 -10.89 6.37 19.02
CA LYS A 173 -12.09 6.60 19.83
C LYS A 173 -13.22 7.33 19.10
N PHE A 174 -12.95 7.97 17.98
CA PHE A 174 -13.93 8.68 17.17
C PHE A 174 -14.49 7.81 16.03
N GLY A 175 -13.94 6.61 15.80
CA GLY A 175 -14.35 5.70 14.75
C GLY A 175 -13.23 5.35 13.77
N TYR A 176 -13.61 5.14 12.51
CA TYR A 176 -12.67 4.78 11.43
C TYR A 176 -12.38 5.98 10.53
N LYS A 177 -11.14 6.07 10.07
CA LYS A 177 -10.69 7.02 9.05
C LYS A 177 -9.74 6.34 8.07
N PRO A 178 -9.59 6.86 6.84
CA PRO A 178 -8.61 6.34 5.90
C PRO A 178 -7.21 6.31 6.52
N CYS A 179 -6.49 5.21 6.26
CA CYS A 179 -5.05 5.17 6.50
C CYS A 179 -4.36 6.04 5.43
N PRO A 180 -3.26 6.71 5.73
CA PRO A 180 -2.42 7.29 4.69
C PRO A 180 -2.11 6.25 3.61
N ILE A 181 -1.99 6.66 2.36
CA ILE A 181 -1.53 5.77 1.28
C ILE A 181 -0.11 5.33 1.61
N PHE A 182 0.12 4.03 1.71
CA PHE A 182 1.38 3.41 2.12
C PHE A 182 1.62 2.12 1.36
N ASP A 183 2.82 1.55 1.50
CA ASP A 183 3.22 0.25 0.96
C ASP A 183 3.11 0.18 -0.56
N CYS A 184 3.87 1.07 -1.23
CA CYS A 184 4.03 1.14 -2.68
C CYS A 184 5.38 0.56 -3.13
N GLY A 185 6.02 -0.29 -2.34
CA GLY A 185 7.35 -0.85 -2.61
C GLY A 185 7.40 -1.79 -3.82
N ASP A 186 6.30 -2.50 -4.12
CA ASP A 186 6.22 -3.38 -5.31
C ASP A 186 5.67 -2.64 -6.54
N SER A 187 6.27 -1.47 -6.83
CA SER A 187 5.90 -0.58 -7.93
C SER A 187 6.95 -0.57 -9.05
N PHE A 188 6.60 0.04 -10.19
CA PHE A 188 7.50 0.32 -11.32
C PHE A 188 8.09 -0.90 -12.01
N LEU A 189 7.56 -2.11 -11.77
CA LEU A 189 8.08 -3.36 -12.32
C LEU A 189 9.56 -3.61 -11.95
N LEU A 190 9.96 -3.27 -10.73
CA LEU A 190 11.34 -3.33 -10.26
C LEU A 190 11.81 -4.74 -9.83
N ASP A 191 10.95 -5.74 -9.87
CA ASP A 191 11.38 -7.13 -9.72
C ASP A 191 12.02 -7.61 -11.03
N PHE A 192 13.32 -7.45 -11.15
CA PHE A 192 14.07 -7.82 -12.37
C PHE A 192 14.15 -9.34 -12.60
N ALA A 193 13.77 -10.17 -11.64
CA ALA A 193 13.60 -11.59 -11.86
C ALA A 193 12.35 -11.90 -12.70
N LEU A 194 11.32 -11.06 -12.57
CA LEU A 194 10.07 -11.16 -13.35
C LEU A 194 10.05 -10.24 -14.57
N TYR A 195 10.70 -9.08 -14.47
CA TYR A 195 10.64 -8.00 -15.46
C TYR A 195 12.05 -7.62 -15.92
N SER A 196 12.55 -8.34 -16.93
CA SER A 196 13.89 -8.03 -17.48
C SER A 196 13.92 -6.60 -18.04
N PRO A 197 14.93 -5.78 -17.68
CA PRO A 197 15.09 -4.43 -18.21
C PRO A 197 15.42 -4.41 -19.72
N GLU A 198 15.79 -5.54 -20.29
CA GLU A 198 16.07 -5.68 -21.73
C GLU A 198 14.78 -5.78 -22.58
N ILE A 199 13.64 -6.03 -21.94
CA ILE A 199 12.35 -6.13 -22.62
C ILE A 199 11.61 -4.81 -22.46
N GLU A 200 11.04 -4.30 -23.55
CA GLU A 200 10.26 -3.07 -23.53
C GLU A 200 9.12 -3.15 -22.50
N SER A 201 9.06 -2.18 -21.59
CA SER A 201 8.09 -2.11 -20.47
C SER A 201 6.65 -2.29 -20.93
N ARG A 202 6.31 -1.83 -22.14
CA ARG A 202 4.98 -1.96 -22.73
C ARG A 202 4.52 -3.41 -22.84
N ALA A 203 5.45 -4.36 -23.07
CA ALA A 203 5.15 -5.79 -23.13
C ALA A 203 4.68 -6.34 -21.78
N TYR A 204 5.11 -5.73 -20.67
CA TYR A 204 4.74 -6.15 -19.32
C TYR A 204 3.40 -5.56 -18.86
N LEU A 205 2.98 -4.39 -19.36
CA LEU A 205 1.71 -3.76 -18.96
C LEU A 205 0.48 -4.64 -19.18
N THR A 206 0.55 -5.57 -20.14
CA THR A 206 -0.52 -6.52 -20.42
C THR A 206 -0.48 -7.75 -19.52
N LYS A 207 0.65 -8.02 -18.86
CA LYS A 207 0.89 -9.20 -18.01
C LYS A 207 0.82 -8.86 -16.53
N ALA A 208 1.24 -7.66 -16.15
CA ALA A 208 1.22 -7.20 -14.77
C ALA A 208 -0.21 -7.18 -14.23
N GLN A 209 -0.37 -7.74 -13.04
CA GLN A 209 -1.66 -7.87 -12.36
C GLN A 209 -1.59 -7.17 -11.01
N CYS A 210 -2.69 -6.54 -10.63
CA CYS A 210 -2.83 -5.93 -9.31
C CYS A 210 -3.72 -6.79 -8.40
N LEU A 211 -3.40 -6.77 -7.14
CA LEU A 211 -4.23 -7.26 -6.06
C LEU A 211 -5.26 -6.17 -5.66
N PRO A 212 -6.35 -6.55 -4.98
CA PRO A 212 -6.66 -7.89 -4.46
C PRO A 212 -7.33 -8.83 -5.48
N PHE A 213 -7.65 -8.36 -6.70
CA PHE A 213 -8.50 -9.10 -7.62
C PHE A 213 -7.75 -9.94 -8.66
N LYS A 214 -6.42 -9.88 -8.68
CA LYS A 214 -5.56 -10.55 -9.69
C LYS A 214 -6.00 -10.19 -11.11
N SER A 215 -6.20 -8.91 -11.37
CA SER A 215 -6.65 -8.36 -12.65
C SER A 215 -5.65 -7.35 -13.19
N ARG A 216 -5.72 -7.00 -14.47
CA ARG A 216 -4.94 -5.88 -15.00
C ARG A 216 -5.38 -4.58 -14.36
N PHE A 217 -4.49 -3.62 -14.20
CA PHE A 217 -4.75 -2.33 -13.56
C PHE A 217 -5.97 -1.61 -14.16
N THR A 218 -6.05 -1.50 -15.46
CA THR A 218 -7.19 -0.87 -16.16
C THR A 218 -8.51 -1.60 -15.90
N GLN A 219 -8.48 -2.93 -15.73
CA GLN A 219 -9.68 -3.72 -15.44
C GLN A 219 -10.21 -3.45 -14.02
N THR A 220 -9.34 -3.02 -13.09
CA THR A 220 -9.75 -2.62 -11.73
C THR A 220 -10.18 -1.15 -11.70
N VAL A 221 -9.39 -0.26 -12.29
CA VAL A 221 -9.63 1.19 -12.24
C VAL A 221 -10.90 1.60 -12.95
N HIS A 222 -11.14 1.15 -14.17
CA HIS A 222 -12.31 1.60 -14.94
C HIS A 222 -13.66 1.27 -14.26
N PRO A 223 -13.90 0.06 -13.75
CA PRO A 223 -15.13 -0.21 -12.99
C PRO A 223 -15.25 0.60 -11.69
N ALA A 224 -14.13 0.81 -10.98
CA ALA A 224 -14.12 1.62 -9.75
C ALA A 224 -14.50 3.08 -10.06
N GLN A 225 -13.87 3.68 -11.07
CA GLN A 225 -14.21 5.03 -11.55
C GLN A 225 -15.66 5.14 -12.05
N ALA A 226 -16.16 4.13 -12.74
CA ALA A 226 -17.55 4.09 -13.21
C ALA A 226 -18.57 4.02 -12.07
N LEU A 227 -18.19 3.47 -10.90
CA LEU A 227 -19.03 3.38 -9.72
C LEU A 227 -18.92 4.61 -8.81
N TYR A 228 -17.71 5.13 -8.60
CA TYR A 228 -17.42 6.08 -7.53
C TYR A 228 -16.75 7.38 -8.02
N GLY A 229 -16.58 7.53 -9.33
CA GLY A 229 -15.92 8.68 -9.96
C GLY A 229 -14.40 8.59 -9.96
N LYS A 230 -13.78 9.34 -10.86
CA LYS A 230 -12.31 9.53 -10.89
C LYS A 230 -11.91 10.44 -9.73
N GLN A 231 -10.88 10.04 -9.00
CA GLN A 231 -10.37 10.74 -7.82
C GLN A 231 -9.03 11.43 -8.09
N LEU A 232 -8.06 10.66 -8.59
CA LEU A 232 -6.69 11.11 -8.75
C LEU A 232 -6.49 11.93 -10.03
N VAL A 233 -5.85 13.08 -9.88
CA VAL A 233 -5.39 13.93 -10.99
C VAL A 233 -3.89 14.11 -10.86
N VAL A 234 -3.17 13.88 -11.95
CA VAL A 234 -1.73 14.14 -12.06
C VAL A 234 -1.55 15.55 -12.60
N ASN A 235 -0.79 16.37 -11.87
CA ASN A 235 -0.45 17.74 -12.23
C ASN A 235 0.96 17.72 -12.85
N ILE A 236 1.05 17.82 -14.17
CA ILE A 236 2.31 17.87 -14.92
C ILE A 236 2.54 19.29 -15.41
#